data_7a3d0b5eba32b62ce2bd18f3f6a2e3a8
#
_entry.id   7a3d0b5eba32b62ce2bd18f3f6a2e3a8
#
_cell.length_a   1.000
_cell.length_b   1.000
_cell.length_c   1.000
_cell.angle_alpha   90.00
_cell.angle_beta   90.00
_cell.angle_gamma   90.00
#
_symmetry.space_group_name_H-M   'P 1'
#
loop_
_entity.id
_entity.type
_entity.pdbx_description
1 polymer ?
#
loop_
_entity_poly.entity_id
_entity_poly.type
_entity_poly.pdbx_seq_one_letter_code
_entity_poly.pdbx_strand_id
1 'polypeptide(L)'
;MAGMSALELRIPYRVAQTHSRTGLAWALGPLPSLVAGLLLFGATSWGKEVWLLVGLTALVHLLAFLATERMARYPGQESWSLAGFNLLLFTLFLVAVLAMGRLYYSRSYLLAATLLAFLLLLLYLRGLPPVRLALLPGGVADGLLRALGRELPPLRGLEGVEGVVADLHCLDPRALPLLAEAAFRGLPILHAARVYEGYTGRVPLELAEGLFALAERERSLYRLFKRAWEVGFVLFLSPLALLAGLLVALAVYLDLGRPVLFAQERVGLGGRAFKVYKFRTMQGAPREGAYAGEEAERITPLGRFLRRYRLDELPQLWNVLKGEMSLVGPRPEQRILAEAYAREIPLYALRHTVRPGLTGWAQVHHGYAEGKEETLVKLSYDLYYIKHLSFFLDLRILLRTIWVVLSGFQAK
;
A
#
# COMPACT_ATOMS: atom_id res chain seq x y z
N MET A 1 0.50 8.40 46.00
CA MET A 1 0.19 9.01 44.68
C MET A 1 0.40 7.95 43.59
N ALA A 2 -0.62 7.18 43.27
CA ALA A 2 -0.57 6.27 42.13
C ALA A 2 -0.79 7.12 40.86
N GLY A 3 0.28 7.72 40.36
CA GLY A 3 0.26 8.44 39.09
C GLY A 3 0.05 7.44 37.95
N MET A 4 -0.71 7.82 36.95
CA MET A 4 -0.84 7.09 35.71
C MET A 4 0.57 6.83 35.13
N SER A 5 1.00 5.56 35.12
CA SER A 5 2.32 5.21 34.61
C SER A 5 2.29 5.23 33.08
N ALA A 6 3.06 6.13 32.47
CA ALA A 6 3.35 6.04 31.06
C ALA A 6 4.05 4.70 30.75
N LEU A 7 3.84 4.18 29.56
CA LEU A 7 4.43 2.93 29.11
C LEU A 7 5.56 3.22 28.09
N GLU A 8 6.64 2.45 28.15
CA GLU A 8 7.73 2.56 27.19
C GLU A 8 7.37 1.88 25.86
N LEU A 9 7.24 2.66 24.80
CA LEU A 9 6.95 2.17 23.45
C LEU A 9 8.19 2.35 22.56
N ARG A 10 8.69 1.26 22.00
CA ARG A 10 9.72 1.29 20.95
C ARG A 10 9.07 0.92 19.61
N ILE A 11 9.08 1.87 18.70
CA ILE A 11 8.52 1.68 17.35
C ILE A 11 9.60 1.94 16.30
N PRO A 12 9.47 1.30 15.12
CA PRO A 12 10.35 1.63 14.00
C PRO A 12 10.29 3.13 13.70
N TYR A 13 11.44 3.74 13.45
CA TYR A 13 11.57 5.18 13.14
C TYR A 13 10.54 5.68 12.10
N ARG A 14 10.23 4.84 11.14
CA ARG A 14 9.27 5.09 10.07
C ARG A 14 7.84 5.35 10.54
N VAL A 15 7.44 4.71 11.63
CA VAL A 15 6.09 4.84 12.21
C VAL A 15 5.99 6.14 13.02
N ALA A 16 7.06 6.50 13.73
CA ALA A 16 7.09 7.73 14.54
C ALA A 16 7.01 9.01 13.69
N GLN A 17 7.58 9.01 12.48
CA GLN A 17 7.63 10.15 11.55
C GLN A 17 8.04 11.49 12.23
N THR A 18 8.88 11.43 13.25
CA THR A 18 9.24 12.60 14.07
C THR A 18 10.10 13.61 13.30
N HIS A 19 10.92 13.14 12.35
CA HIS A 19 11.75 14.00 11.50
C HIS A 19 11.92 13.38 10.10
N SER A 20 11.99 14.21 9.07
CA SER A 20 12.30 13.76 7.71
C SER A 20 13.81 13.71 7.51
N ARG A 21 14.38 12.53 7.27
CA ARG A 21 15.78 12.36 6.87
C ARG A 21 15.95 12.34 5.33
N THR A 22 15.00 12.90 4.59
CA THR A 22 15.08 12.98 3.13
C THR A 22 16.40 13.60 2.65
N GLY A 23 17.00 14.52 3.40
CA GLY A 23 18.32 15.07 3.08
C GLY A 23 19.41 14.01 2.94
N LEU A 24 19.41 12.99 3.79
CA LEU A 24 20.39 11.90 3.72
C LEU A 24 20.16 11.02 2.50
N ALA A 25 18.92 10.76 2.12
CA ALA A 25 18.59 10.02 0.89
C ALA A 25 19.06 10.76 -0.36
N TRP A 26 18.99 12.09 -0.40
CA TRP A 26 19.53 12.91 -1.49
C TRP A 26 21.06 12.77 -1.62
N ALA A 27 21.76 12.66 -0.52
CA ALA A 27 23.22 12.49 -0.52
C ALA A 27 23.63 11.05 -0.88
N LEU A 28 22.93 10.05 -0.35
CA LEU A 28 23.28 8.65 -0.51
C LEU A 28 22.83 8.06 -1.85
N GLY A 29 21.73 8.55 -2.43
CA GLY A 29 21.17 7.98 -3.66
C GLY A 29 22.12 7.97 -4.85
N PRO A 30 22.80 9.07 -5.20
CA PRO A 30 23.74 9.13 -6.32
C PRO A 30 25.07 8.41 -6.08
N LEU A 31 25.49 8.28 -4.80
CA LEU A 31 26.81 7.80 -4.41
C LEU A 31 27.23 6.45 -5.02
N PRO A 32 26.38 5.40 -5.06
CA PRO A 32 26.74 4.11 -5.65
C PRO A 32 27.13 4.20 -7.12
N SER A 33 26.43 5.05 -7.88
CA SER A 33 26.71 5.26 -9.31
C SER A 33 28.05 5.90 -9.55
N LEU A 34 28.40 6.89 -8.74
CA LEU A 34 29.70 7.56 -8.79
C LEU A 34 30.84 6.61 -8.40
N VAL A 35 30.67 5.86 -7.30
CA VAL A 35 31.67 4.89 -6.84
C VAL A 35 31.89 3.79 -7.88
N ALA A 36 30.83 3.21 -8.42
CA ALA A 36 30.95 2.20 -9.49
C ALA A 36 31.60 2.78 -10.75
N GLY A 37 31.31 4.04 -11.11
CA GLY A 37 31.93 4.74 -12.22
C GLY A 37 33.44 4.90 -12.02
N LEU A 38 33.87 5.37 -10.85
CA LEU A 38 35.27 5.50 -10.50
C LEU A 38 36.01 4.16 -10.51
N LEU A 39 35.40 3.10 -10.01
CA LEU A 39 36.00 1.76 -9.96
C LEU A 39 36.17 1.10 -11.34
N LEU A 40 35.20 1.30 -12.25
CA LEU A 40 35.17 0.59 -13.54
C LEU A 40 35.74 1.41 -14.71
N PHE A 41 35.63 2.74 -14.67
CA PHE A 41 36.11 3.63 -15.73
C PHE A 41 37.36 4.42 -15.32
N GLY A 42 37.83 4.28 -14.08
CA GLY A 42 38.96 5.02 -13.54
C GLY A 42 38.61 6.47 -13.15
N ALA A 43 39.61 7.17 -12.60
CA ALA A 43 39.45 8.55 -12.15
C ALA A 43 39.75 9.62 -13.19
N THR A 44 40.28 9.23 -14.36
CA THR A 44 40.78 10.17 -15.38
C THR A 44 39.86 10.22 -16.60
N SER A 45 39.50 11.45 -16.99
CA SER A 45 38.87 11.86 -18.27
C SER A 45 37.74 10.95 -18.80
N TRP A 46 36.58 11.00 -18.14
CA TRP A 46 35.39 10.36 -18.70
C TRP A 46 34.90 11.10 -19.96
N GLY A 47 34.67 10.35 -21.03
CA GLY A 47 33.98 10.89 -22.20
C GLY A 47 32.53 11.28 -21.90
N LYS A 48 31.91 12.10 -22.75
CA LYS A 48 30.54 12.58 -22.61
C LYS A 48 29.54 11.44 -22.40
N GLU A 49 29.73 10.31 -23.04
CA GLU A 49 28.86 9.14 -22.97
C GLU A 49 28.89 8.47 -21.59
N VAL A 50 30.09 8.39 -20.96
CA VAL A 50 30.25 7.84 -19.61
C VAL A 50 29.61 8.78 -18.59
N TRP A 51 29.84 10.10 -18.71
CA TRP A 51 29.19 11.09 -17.85
C TRP A 51 27.67 11.01 -17.94
N LEU A 52 27.10 10.86 -19.15
CA LEU A 52 25.68 10.72 -19.35
C LEU A 52 25.15 9.44 -18.68
N LEU A 53 25.84 8.31 -18.88
CA LEU A 53 25.46 7.03 -18.27
C LEU A 53 25.49 7.12 -16.73
N VAL A 54 26.57 7.63 -16.15
CA VAL A 54 26.72 7.76 -14.69
C VAL A 54 25.67 8.72 -14.13
N GLY A 55 25.45 9.85 -14.80
CA GLY A 55 24.44 10.85 -14.38
C GLY A 55 23.01 10.30 -14.39
N LEU A 56 22.63 9.60 -15.46
CA LEU A 56 21.29 8.97 -15.56
C LEU A 56 21.12 7.86 -14.52
N THR A 57 22.16 7.05 -14.29
CA THR A 57 22.14 6.00 -13.26
C THR A 57 22.04 6.60 -11.86
N ALA A 58 22.76 7.68 -11.58
CA ALA A 58 22.72 8.40 -10.32
C ALA A 58 21.31 8.97 -10.06
N LEU A 59 20.68 9.57 -11.07
CA LEU A 59 19.31 10.07 -10.99
C LEU A 59 18.32 8.94 -10.69
N VAL A 60 18.43 7.82 -11.39
CA VAL A 60 17.57 6.65 -11.23
C VAL A 60 17.71 6.04 -9.83
N HIS A 61 18.93 5.89 -9.33
CA HIS A 61 19.15 5.40 -7.97
C HIS A 61 18.61 6.37 -6.91
N LEU A 62 18.79 7.68 -7.11
CA LEU A 62 18.17 8.69 -6.22
C LEU A 62 16.65 8.54 -6.18
N LEU A 63 16.01 8.42 -7.34
CA LEU A 63 14.55 8.23 -7.40
C LEU A 63 14.12 6.92 -6.73
N ALA A 64 14.89 5.83 -6.89
CA ALA A 64 14.63 4.56 -6.23
C ALA A 64 14.78 4.67 -4.71
N PHE A 65 15.78 5.41 -4.19
CA PHE A 65 15.94 5.69 -2.76
C PHE A 65 14.76 6.47 -2.21
N LEU A 66 14.37 7.58 -2.85
CA LEU A 66 13.25 8.40 -2.44
C LEU A 66 11.92 7.64 -2.49
N ALA A 67 11.71 6.84 -3.52
CA ALA A 67 10.54 5.97 -3.64
C ALA A 67 10.49 4.95 -2.49
N THR A 68 11.61 4.28 -2.21
CA THR A 68 11.69 3.29 -1.15
C THR A 68 11.45 3.93 0.22
N GLU A 69 12.02 5.09 0.51
CA GLU A 69 11.79 5.81 1.76
C GLU A 69 10.31 6.18 1.93
N ARG A 70 9.67 6.71 0.89
CA ARG A 70 8.26 7.07 0.93
C ARG A 70 7.34 5.85 1.08
N MET A 71 7.63 4.77 0.35
CA MET A 71 6.86 3.54 0.44
C MET A 71 7.07 2.80 1.76
N ALA A 72 8.25 2.89 2.37
CA ALA A 72 8.55 2.27 3.64
C ALA A 72 7.77 2.87 4.82
N ARG A 73 7.17 4.05 4.66
CA ARG A 73 6.29 4.67 5.68
C ARG A 73 4.99 3.93 5.89
N TYR A 74 4.54 3.17 4.88
CA TYR A 74 3.32 2.38 4.99
C TYR A 74 3.61 1.03 5.65
N PRO A 75 2.74 0.50 6.52
CA PRO A 75 2.97 -0.74 7.25
C PRO A 75 2.83 -2.00 6.37
N GLY A 76 3.37 -3.10 6.85
CA GLY A 76 3.04 -4.44 6.36
C GLY A 76 3.96 -5.05 5.30
N GLN A 77 5.15 -4.51 5.03
CA GLN A 77 6.16 -5.16 4.17
C GLN A 77 7.58 -4.90 4.65
N GLU A 78 8.45 -5.89 4.50
CA GLU A 78 9.85 -5.75 4.82
C GLU A 78 10.55 -4.77 3.87
N SER A 79 11.36 -3.89 4.43
CA SER A 79 11.97 -2.78 3.69
C SER A 79 12.96 -3.24 2.62
N TRP A 80 13.60 -4.41 2.82
CA TRP A 80 14.57 -4.95 1.88
C TRP A 80 13.90 -5.38 0.56
N SER A 81 12.70 -5.96 0.63
CA SER A 81 11.95 -6.35 -0.58
C SER A 81 11.52 -5.15 -1.40
N LEU A 82 11.11 -4.06 -0.74
CA LEU A 82 10.81 -2.78 -1.40
C LEU A 82 12.04 -2.16 -2.04
N ALA A 83 13.19 -2.20 -1.33
CA ALA A 83 14.45 -1.67 -1.84
C ALA A 83 14.88 -2.40 -3.11
N GLY A 84 14.91 -3.74 -3.07
CA GLY A 84 15.27 -4.57 -4.22
C GLY A 84 14.34 -4.35 -5.40
N PHE A 85 13.04 -4.31 -5.15
CA PHE A 85 12.06 -4.11 -6.21
C PHE A 85 12.18 -2.73 -6.87
N ASN A 86 12.25 -1.65 -6.08
CA ASN A 86 12.36 -0.30 -6.63
C ASN A 86 13.65 -0.14 -7.44
N LEU A 87 14.78 -0.60 -6.92
CA LEU A 87 16.05 -0.55 -7.67
C LEU A 87 15.98 -1.34 -8.97
N LEU A 88 15.41 -2.55 -8.95
CA LEU A 88 15.23 -3.36 -10.15
C LEU A 88 14.33 -2.65 -11.16
N LEU A 89 13.17 -2.17 -10.74
CA LEU A 89 12.19 -1.49 -11.60
C LEU A 89 12.82 -0.26 -12.29
N PHE A 90 13.43 0.62 -11.48
CA PHE A 90 14.03 1.84 -12.00
C PHE A 90 15.25 1.56 -12.90
N THR A 91 16.06 0.54 -12.57
CA THR A 91 17.21 0.13 -13.40
C THR A 91 16.75 -0.49 -14.73
N LEU A 92 15.72 -1.34 -14.72
CA LEU A 92 15.14 -1.88 -15.96
C LEU A 92 14.55 -0.77 -16.85
N PHE A 93 13.87 0.20 -16.24
CA PHE A 93 13.40 1.38 -16.96
C PHE A 93 14.55 2.15 -17.61
N LEU A 94 15.65 2.38 -16.87
CA LEU A 94 16.86 3.02 -17.42
C LEU A 94 17.42 2.22 -18.59
N VAL A 95 17.57 0.89 -18.45
CA VAL A 95 18.07 0.02 -19.54
C VAL A 95 17.19 0.15 -20.79
N ALA A 96 15.85 0.17 -20.61
CA ALA A 96 14.92 0.34 -21.73
C ALA A 96 15.10 1.71 -22.42
N VAL A 97 15.27 2.79 -21.65
CA VAL A 97 15.50 4.14 -22.19
C VAL A 97 16.83 4.19 -22.96
N LEU A 98 17.92 3.64 -22.39
CA LEU A 98 19.22 3.61 -23.03
C LEU A 98 19.19 2.79 -24.34
N ALA A 99 18.52 1.64 -24.33
CA ALA A 99 18.38 0.78 -25.50
C ALA A 99 17.54 1.44 -26.60
N MET A 100 16.39 2.04 -26.27
CA MET A 100 15.54 2.75 -27.24
C MET A 100 16.23 3.99 -27.81
N GLY A 101 16.97 4.71 -26.99
CA GLY A 101 17.75 5.89 -27.40
C GLY A 101 19.06 5.53 -28.12
N ARG A 102 19.39 4.24 -28.25
CA ARG A 102 20.70 3.76 -28.78
C ARG A 102 21.90 4.42 -28.09
N LEU A 103 21.74 4.72 -26.80
CA LEU A 103 22.77 5.36 -25.98
C LEU A 103 23.78 4.31 -25.50
N TYR A 104 25.02 4.77 -25.24
CA TYR A 104 26.04 3.93 -24.64
C TYR A 104 25.63 3.41 -23.27
N TYR A 105 25.83 2.12 -23.01
CA TYR A 105 25.71 1.53 -21.69
C TYR A 105 26.69 0.37 -21.47
N SER A 106 27.12 0.23 -20.22
CA SER A 106 27.98 -0.88 -19.78
C SER A 106 27.18 -1.77 -18.83
N ARG A 107 27.02 -3.05 -19.15
CA ARG A 107 26.29 -4.04 -18.34
C ARG A 107 26.95 -4.24 -16.98
N SER A 108 28.28 -4.36 -16.95
CA SER A 108 29.05 -4.52 -15.71
C SER A 108 28.91 -3.31 -14.79
N TYR A 109 28.92 -2.09 -15.35
CA TYR A 109 28.71 -0.88 -14.61
C TYR A 109 27.30 -0.82 -13.99
N LEU A 110 26.25 -1.04 -14.78
CA LEU A 110 24.87 -1.00 -14.29
C LEU A 110 24.63 -2.04 -13.19
N LEU A 111 25.16 -3.26 -13.36
CA LEU A 111 25.08 -4.31 -12.35
C LEU A 111 25.81 -3.89 -11.05
N ALA A 112 27.05 -3.47 -11.14
CA ALA A 112 27.84 -3.06 -9.97
C ALA A 112 27.22 -1.86 -9.25
N ALA A 113 26.80 -0.83 -9.98
CA ALA A 113 26.15 0.35 -9.41
C ALA A 113 24.84 0.00 -8.71
N THR A 114 24.00 -0.88 -9.29
CA THR A 114 22.74 -1.31 -8.70
C THR A 114 22.94 -2.18 -7.45
N LEU A 115 23.93 -3.09 -7.46
CA LEU A 115 24.26 -3.89 -6.27
C LEU A 115 24.80 -3.03 -5.14
N LEU A 116 25.66 -2.05 -5.42
CA LEU A 116 26.13 -1.07 -4.41
C LEU A 116 24.97 -0.22 -3.88
N ALA A 117 24.07 0.22 -4.76
CA ALA A 117 22.88 0.98 -4.34
C ALA A 117 21.97 0.14 -3.44
N PHE A 118 21.77 -1.13 -3.76
CA PHE A 118 20.98 -2.04 -2.93
C PHE A 118 21.60 -2.25 -1.55
N LEU A 119 22.90 -2.52 -1.50
CA LEU A 119 23.63 -2.69 -0.24
C LEU A 119 23.57 -1.42 0.62
N LEU A 120 23.84 -0.25 0.03
CA LEU A 120 23.79 1.02 0.73
C LEU A 120 22.38 1.34 1.25
N LEU A 121 21.36 1.06 0.44
CA LEU A 121 19.96 1.25 0.85
C LEU A 121 19.55 0.30 1.98
N LEU A 122 20.03 -0.95 1.96
CA LEU A 122 19.81 -1.89 3.07
C LEU A 122 20.49 -1.41 4.36
N LEU A 123 21.73 -0.96 4.28
CA LEU A 123 22.45 -0.42 5.44
C LEU A 123 21.75 0.82 5.99
N TYR A 124 21.30 1.72 5.11
CA TYR A 124 20.52 2.89 5.50
C TYR A 124 19.22 2.52 6.23
N LEU A 125 18.45 1.56 5.67
CA LEU A 125 17.19 1.14 6.27
C LEU A 125 17.36 0.38 7.60
N ARG A 126 18.44 -0.40 7.74
CA ARG A 126 18.77 -1.12 8.99
C ARG A 126 19.39 -0.23 10.05
N GLY A 127 20.12 0.80 9.63
CA GLY A 127 20.79 1.74 10.53
C GLY A 127 19.86 2.75 11.23
N LEU A 128 18.54 2.70 10.94
CA LEU A 128 17.56 3.55 11.60
C LEU A 128 17.20 2.94 12.98
N PRO A 129 17.63 3.52 14.11
CA PRO A 129 17.28 3.00 15.42
C PRO A 129 15.78 3.09 15.67
N PRO A 130 15.21 2.20 16.48
CA PRO A 130 13.84 2.35 16.94
C PRO A 130 13.70 3.62 17.79
N VAL A 131 12.59 4.33 17.59
CA VAL A 131 12.26 5.53 18.36
C VAL A 131 11.65 5.11 19.70
N ARG A 132 12.15 5.68 20.78
CA ARG A 132 11.68 5.46 22.15
C ARG A 132 10.62 6.50 22.51
N LEU A 133 9.38 6.07 22.68
CA LEU A 133 8.25 6.95 22.97
C LEU A 133 7.63 6.60 24.33
N ALA A 134 7.06 7.60 24.98
CA ALA A 134 6.19 7.42 26.14
C ALA A 134 4.75 7.26 25.64
N LEU A 135 4.10 6.14 25.91
CA LEU A 135 2.69 5.90 25.58
C LEU A 135 1.84 6.13 26.81
N LEU A 136 0.87 7.05 26.71
CA LEU A 136 -0.16 7.25 27.70
C LEU A 136 -1.40 6.40 27.35
N PRO A 137 -1.80 5.47 28.22
CA PRO A 137 -2.99 4.65 28.01
C PRO A 137 -4.27 5.50 27.99
N GLY A 138 -5.29 5.01 27.31
CA GLY A 138 -6.61 5.62 27.19
C GLY A 138 -7.07 5.76 25.75
N GLY A 139 -8.36 5.55 25.49
CA GLY A 139 -8.96 5.69 24.15
C GLY A 139 -8.27 4.84 23.08
N VAL A 140 -7.87 5.48 21.99
CA VAL A 140 -7.19 4.79 20.86
C VAL A 140 -5.83 4.24 21.24
N ALA A 141 -5.16 4.78 22.26
CA ALA A 141 -3.89 4.23 22.73
C ALA A 141 -4.05 2.81 23.28
N ASP A 142 -5.20 2.47 23.88
CA ASP A 142 -5.50 1.10 24.32
C ASP A 142 -5.72 0.16 23.11
N GLY A 143 -6.29 0.68 22.02
CA GLY A 143 -6.34 -0.02 20.75
C GLY A 143 -4.95 -0.34 20.16
N LEU A 144 -4.02 0.61 20.29
CA LEU A 144 -2.62 0.39 19.91
C LEU A 144 -1.96 -0.67 20.78
N LEU A 145 -2.18 -0.65 22.12
CA LEU A 145 -1.67 -1.69 23.03
C LEU A 145 -2.15 -3.08 22.63
N ARG A 146 -3.45 -3.22 22.36
CA ARG A 146 -4.03 -4.49 21.87
C ARG A 146 -3.43 -4.93 20.54
N ALA A 147 -3.21 -4.00 19.61
CA ALA A 147 -2.61 -4.29 18.31
C ALA A 147 -1.13 -4.71 18.41
N LEU A 148 -0.40 -4.23 19.41
CA LEU A 148 0.97 -4.61 19.70
C LEU A 148 1.08 -6.06 20.24
N GLY A 149 0.03 -6.57 20.89
CA GLY A 149 -0.05 -7.92 21.41
C GLY A 149 0.98 -8.25 22.51
N ARG A 150 1.52 -7.24 23.18
CA ARG A 150 2.53 -7.36 24.23
C ARG A 150 2.31 -6.33 25.33
N GLU A 151 2.67 -6.71 26.53
CA GLU A 151 2.75 -5.78 27.65
C GLU A 151 3.96 -4.86 27.46
N LEU A 152 3.76 -3.57 27.72
CA LEU A 152 4.84 -2.59 27.67
C LEU A 152 5.32 -2.28 29.09
N PRO A 153 6.64 -2.16 29.31
CA PRO A 153 7.17 -1.84 30.62
C PRO A 153 6.75 -0.42 31.05
N PRO A 154 6.52 -0.20 32.36
CA PRO A 154 6.21 1.13 32.87
C PRO A 154 7.41 2.05 32.72
N LEU A 155 7.14 3.29 32.31
CA LEU A 155 8.15 4.34 32.15
C LEU A 155 8.24 5.16 33.44
N ARG A 156 9.44 5.29 34.00
CA ARG A 156 9.70 6.04 35.26
C ARG A 156 10.09 7.51 35.04
N GLY A 157 9.89 8.04 33.84
CA GLY A 157 10.20 9.44 33.50
C GLY A 157 10.42 9.63 32.00
N LEU A 158 10.67 10.88 31.59
CA LEU A 158 10.88 11.24 30.17
C LEU A 158 12.36 11.22 29.75
N GLU A 159 13.26 10.64 30.53
CA GLU A 159 14.68 10.59 30.16
C GLU A 159 14.93 9.62 29.00
N GLY A 160 15.61 10.10 27.96
CA GLY A 160 15.89 9.34 26.74
C GLY A 160 14.65 9.00 25.90
N VAL A 161 13.52 9.69 26.13
CA VAL A 161 12.30 9.59 25.34
C VAL A 161 12.33 10.64 24.23
N GLU A 162 11.97 10.24 23.02
CA GLU A 162 11.99 11.10 21.82
C GLU A 162 10.63 11.72 21.49
N GLY A 163 9.58 11.36 22.24
CA GLY A 163 8.22 11.91 22.08
C GLY A 163 7.19 11.19 22.94
N VAL A 164 6.02 11.78 23.04
CA VAL A 164 4.90 11.25 23.83
C VAL A 164 3.74 10.90 22.88
N VAL A 165 3.13 9.75 23.09
CA VAL A 165 1.95 9.27 22.34
C VAL A 165 0.74 9.29 23.28
N ALA A 166 -0.28 10.02 22.90
CA ALA A 166 -1.52 10.13 23.68
C ALA A 166 -2.76 10.22 22.77
N ASP A 167 -3.89 9.79 23.28
CA ASP A 167 -5.19 10.15 22.70
C ASP A 167 -5.67 11.46 23.37
N LEU A 168 -5.57 12.56 22.61
CA LEU A 168 -5.90 13.89 23.13
C LEU A 168 -7.42 14.08 23.34
N HIS A 169 -8.28 13.20 22.79
CA HIS A 169 -9.73 13.24 22.98
C HIS A 169 -10.18 12.51 24.25
N CYS A 170 -9.39 11.53 24.71
CA CYS A 170 -9.69 10.69 25.86
C CYS A 170 -8.55 10.76 26.90
N LEU A 171 -8.04 11.97 27.15
CA LEU A 171 -6.91 12.18 28.06
C LEU A 171 -7.35 12.11 29.52
N ASP A 172 -6.71 11.24 30.31
CA ASP A 172 -6.84 11.28 31.77
C ASP A 172 -6.22 12.57 32.32
N PRO A 173 -6.93 13.38 33.12
CA PRO A 173 -6.37 14.58 33.73
C PRO A 173 -5.06 14.36 34.50
N ARG A 174 -4.81 13.15 35.01
CA ARG A 174 -3.56 12.76 35.70
C ARG A 174 -2.35 12.73 34.76
N ALA A 175 -2.56 12.65 33.45
CA ALA A 175 -1.49 12.68 32.45
C ALA A 175 -1.04 14.11 32.08
N LEU A 176 -1.83 15.14 32.43
CA LEU A 176 -1.52 16.54 32.08
C LEU A 176 -0.15 17.02 32.57
N PRO A 177 0.31 16.72 33.81
CA PRO A 177 1.63 17.13 34.25
C PRO A 177 2.75 16.54 33.38
N LEU A 178 2.63 15.29 32.96
CA LEU A 178 3.63 14.62 32.11
C LEU A 178 3.62 15.19 30.68
N LEU A 179 2.45 15.55 30.14
CA LEU A 179 2.35 16.23 28.85
C LEU A 179 2.93 17.64 28.90
N ALA A 180 2.69 18.38 29.99
CA ALA A 180 3.27 19.69 30.21
C ALA A 180 4.80 19.61 30.30
N GLU A 181 5.33 18.62 31.02
CA GLU A 181 6.77 18.36 31.09
C GLU A 181 7.34 18.02 29.72
N ALA A 182 6.67 17.16 28.93
CA ALA A 182 7.09 16.83 27.58
C ALA A 182 7.12 18.06 26.67
N ALA A 183 6.08 18.88 26.72
CA ALA A 183 6.01 20.12 25.95
C ALA A 183 7.11 21.12 26.38
N PHE A 184 7.38 21.25 27.67
CA PHE A 184 8.46 22.11 28.21
C PHE A 184 9.83 21.64 27.75
N ARG A 185 10.07 20.32 27.62
CA ARG A 185 11.28 19.72 27.09
C ARG A 185 11.35 19.75 25.55
N GLY A 186 10.35 20.29 24.87
CA GLY A 186 10.29 20.32 23.40
C GLY A 186 10.08 18.96 22.76
N LEU A 187 9.58 17.95 23.50
CA LEU A 187 9.28 16.63 22.95
C LEU A 187 8.00 16.70 22.12
N PRO A 188 7.97 16.09 20.91
CA PRO A 188 6.76 16.04 20.10
C PRO A 188 5.67 15.20 20.80
N ILE A 189 4.45 15.73 20.83
CA ILE A 189 3.27 15.02 21.28
C ILE A 189 2.58 14.47 20.04
N LEU A 190 2.55 13.14 19.91
CA LEU A 190 1.97 12.41 18.78
C LEU A 190 0.59 11.91 19.17
N HIS A 191 -0.40 12.14 18.30
CA HIS A 191 -1.72 11.56 18.51
C HIS A 191 -1.68 10.04 18.36
N ALA A 192 -2.28 9.29 19.29
CA ALA A 192 -2.27 7.82 19.31
C ALA A 192 -2.81 7.20 18.01
N ALA A 193 -3.82 7.83 17.39
CA ALA A 193 -4.36 7.39 16.10
C ALA A 193 -3.30 7.36 14.99
N ARG A 194 -2.41 8.36 14.94
CA ARG A 194 -1.34 8.42 13.92
C ARG A 194 -0.35 7.27 14.07
N VAL A 195 0.01 6.96 15.30
CA VAL A 195 0.92 5.83 15.60
C VAL A 195 0.23 4.50 15.33
N TYR A 196 -1.06 4.38 15.72
CA TYR A 196 -1.89 3.22 15.41
C TYR A 196 -1.96 2.97 13.90
N GLU A 197 -2.29 3.99 13.11
CA GLU A 197 -2.36 3.91 11.65
C GLU A 197 -1.01 3.51 11.03
N GLY A 198 0.07 4.12 11.50
CA GLY A 198 1.43 3.82 11.02
C GLY A 198 1.88 2.39 11.36
N TYR A 199 1.38 1.81 12.45
CA TYR A 199 1.71 0.45 12.87
C TYR A 199 0.81 -0.60 12.22
N THR A 200 -0.51 -0.37 12.21
CA THR A 200 -1.51 -1.36 11.79
C THR A 200 -1.92 -1.26 10.32
N GLY A 201 -1.78 -0.08 9.71
CA GLY A 201 -2.35 0.22 8.39
C GLY A 201 -3.87 0.35 8.39
N ARG A 202 -4.46 0.62 9.56
CA ARG A 202 -5.91 0.78 9.77
C ARG A 202 -6.20 2.14 10.38
N VAL A 203 -7.36 2.67 10.09
CA VAL A 203 -7.92 3.83 10.80
C VAL A 203 -8.71 3.33 12.00
N PRO A 204 -8.51 3.88 13.22
CA PRO A 204 -9.40 3.61 14.33
C PRO A 204 -10.77 4.22 14.02
N LEU A 205 -11.81 3.37 13.95
CA LEU A 205 -13.14 3.79 13.49
C LEU A 205 -13.81 4.77 14.47
N GLU A 206 -13.42 4.73 15.72
CA GLU A 206 -13.90 5.64 16.77
C GLU A 206 -13.53 7.12 16.52
N LEU A 207 -12.45 7.36 15.76
CA LEU A 207 -11.96 8.70 15.41
C LEU A 207 -12.14 9.05 13.92
N ALA A 208 -12.93 8.28 13.20
CA ALA A 208 -13.11 8.47 11.77
C ALA A 208 -13.87 9.77 11.40
N GLU A 209 -14.50 10.45 12.36
CA GLU A 209 -15.19 11.73 12.13
C GLU A 209 -14.27 12.81 11.57
N GLY A 210 -13.01 12.85 11.99
CA GLY A 210 -11.99 13.76 11.44
C GLY A 210 -11.57 13.49 9.99
N LEU A 211 -12.00 12.35 9.41
CA LEU A 211 -11.71 12.00 8.00
C LEU A 211 -12.44 12.90 6.99
N PHE A 212 -13.58 13.46 7.37
CA PHE A 212 -14.39 14.30 6.49
C PHE A 212 -13.68 15.60 6.09
N ALA A 213 -12.94 16.21 7.03
CA ALA A 213 -12.30 17.50 6.83
C ALA A 213 -11.00 17.44 5.98
N LEU A 214 -10.30 16.30 5.98
CA LEU A 214 -9.00 16.15 5.31
C LEU A 214 -9.11 15.70 3.85
N ALA A 215 -10.30 15.33 3.40
CA ALA A 215 -10.50 14.60 2.15
C ALA A 215 -10.47 15.48 0.89
N GLU A 216 -10.74 16.78 0.96
CA GLU A 216 -11.10 17.52 -0.23
C GLU A 216 -9.97 18.23 -0.98
N ARG A 217 -8.98 18.80 -0.32
CA ARG A 217 -8.12 19.81 -0.96
C ARG A 217 -6.90 19.26 -1.73
N GLU A 218 -6.21 18.26 -1.22
CA GLU A 218 -4.98 17.75 -1.88
C GLU A 218 -5.22 16.62 -2.91
N ARG A 219 -6.42 16.06 -2.92
CA ARG A 219 -6.73 14.83 -3.66
C ARG A 219 -7.16 15.02 -5.11
N SER A 220 -7.56 16.23 -5.51
CA SER A 220 -8.08 16.45 -6.86
C SER A 220 -7.02 16.24 -7.94
N LEU A 221 -5.82 16.78 -7.77
CA LEU A 221 -4.71 16.64 -8.72
C LEU A 221 -4.22 15.19 -8.82
N TYR A 222 -4.04 14.51 -7.67
CA TYR A 222 -3.64 13.11 -7.72
C TYR A 222 -4.71 12.22 -8.37
N ARG A 223 -5.99 12.48 -8.16
CA ARG A 223 -7.08 11.69 -8.79
C ARG A 223 -7.07 11.81 -10.32
N LEU A 224 -6.77 13.00 -10.86
CA LEU A 224 -6.60 13.19 -12.30
C LEU A 224 -5.36 12.46 -12.81
N PHE A 225 -4.22 12.65 -12.16
CA PHE A 225 -2.99 11.94 -12.48
C PHE A 225 -3.17 10.42 -12.38
N LYS A 226 -3.80 9.94 -11.30
CA LYS A 226 -4.13 8.53 -11.10
C LYS A 226 -4.92 7.98 -12.29
N ARG A 227 -5.95 8.69 -12.73
CA ARG A 227 -6.75 8.26 -13.87
C ARG A 227 -5.94 8.17 -15.16
N ALA A 228 -5.09 9.16 -15.42
CA ALA A 228 -4.26 9.21 -16.63
C ALA A 228 -3.26 8.03 -16.66
N TRP A 229 -2.50 7.82 -15.58
CA TRP A 229 -1.50 6.75 -15.57
C TRP A 229 -2.15 5.35 -15.56
N GLU A 230 -3.29 5.14 -14.87
CA GLU A 230 -4.01 3.87 -14.86
C GLU A 230 -4.52 3.50 -16.26
N VAL A 231 -5.13 4.46 -16.97
CA VAL A 231 -5.57 4.24 -18.37
C VAL A 231 -4.38 3.94 -19.26
N GLY A 232 -3.29 4.71 -19.16
CA GLY A 232 -2.07 4.48 -19.92
C GLY A 232 -1.48 3.09 -19.65
N PHE A 233 -1.44 2.67 -18.38
CA PHE A 233 -0.94 1.35 -17.98
C PHE A 233 -1.84 0.22 -18.52
N VAL A 234 -3.16 0.34 -18.43
CA VAL A 234 -4.10 -0.65 -18.97
C VAL A 234 -3.98 -0.73 -20.49
N LEU A 235 -3.88 0.40 -21.19
CA LEU A 235 -3.68 0.41 -22.65
C LEU A 235 -2.34 -0.24 -23.04
N PHE A 236 -1.28 0.03 -22.30
CA PHE A 236 0.03 -0.60 -22.50
C PHE A 236 -0.02 -2.12 -22.33
N LEU A 237 -0.75 -2.62 -21.34
CA LEU A 237 -0.92 -4.05 -21.09
C LEU A 237 -1.99 -4.71 -21.95
N SER A 238 -2.84 -3.91 -22.64
CA SER A 238 -4.01 -4.44 -23.34
C SER A 238 -3.70 -5.50 -24.40
N PRO A 239 -2.63 -5.47 -25.20
CA PRO A 239 -2.36 -6.54 -26.17
C PRO A 239 -2.14 -7.90 -25.47
N LEU A 240 -1.37 -7.90 -24.37
CA LEU A 240 -1.11 -9.12 -23.59
C LEU A 240 -2.39 -9.59 -22.86
N ALA A 241 -3.13 -8.64 -22.27
CA ALA A 241 -4.37 -8.93 -21.56
C ALA A 241 -5.45 -9.48 -22.49
N LEU A 242 -5.54 -8.98 -23.74
CA LEU A 242 -6.46 -9.50 -24.76
C LEU A 242 -6.09 -10.93 -25.18
N LEU A 243 -4.80 -11.19 -25.45
CA LEU A 243 -4.35 -12.55 -25.79
C LEU A 243 -4.64 -13.53 -24.65
N ALA A 244 -4.28 -13.20 -23.42
CA ALA A 244 -4.58 -14.01 -22.24
C ALA A 244 -6.10 -14.18 -22.04
N GLY A 245 -6.86 -13.10 -22.21
CA GLY A 245 -8.32 -13.11 -22.12
C GLY A 245 -8.98 -14.03 -23.14
N LEU A 246 -8.50 -14.06 -24.39
CA LEU A 246 -9.01 -14.97 -25.43
C LEU A 246 -8.72 -16.44 -25.07
N LEU A 247 -7.53 -16.74 -24.57
CA LEU A 247 -7.16 -18.10 -24.13
C LEU A 247 -8.05 -18.54 -22.94
N VAL A 248 -8.24 -17.66 -21.95
CA VAL A 248 -9.14 -17.94 -20.81
C VAL A 248 -10.58 -18.10 -21.27
N ALA A 249 -11.05 -17.25 -22.19
CA ALA A 249 -12.41 -17.36 -22.76
C ALA A 249 -12.66 -18.71 -23.44
N LEU A 250 -11.68 -19.16 -24.23
CA LEU A 250 -11.72 -20.47 -24.88
C LEU A 250 -11.74 -21.61 -23.84
N ALA A 251 -10.87 -21.55 -22.84
CA ALA A 251 -10.83 -22.56 -21.76
C ALA A 251 -12.16 -22.62 -20.99
N VAL A 252 -12.75 -21.48 -20.64
CA VAL A 252 -14.07 -21.41 -19.97
C VAL A 252 -15.18 -21.93 -20.88
N TYR A 253 -15.12 -21.63 -22.16
CA TYR A 253 -16.11 -22.17 -23.15
C TYR A 253 -16.06 -23.68 -23.22
N LEU A 254 -14.87 -24.27 -23.20
CA LEU A 254 -14.71 -25.73 -23.23
C LEU A 254 -15.12 -26.42 -21.92
N ASP A 255 -14.93 -25.74 -20.76
CA ASP A 255 -15.26 -26.27 -19.43
C ASP A 255 -16.76 -26.11 -19.07
N LEU A 256 -17.32 -24.92 -19.33
CA LEU A 256 -18.63 -24.50 -18.83
C LEU A 256 -19.64 -24.15 -19.96
N GLY A 257 -19.21 -24.07 -21.23
CA GLY A 257 -20.03 -23.61 -22.35
C GLY A 257 -20.38 -22.10 -22.23
N ARG A 258 -21.48 -21.73 -22.90
CA ARG A 258 -21.98 -20.33 -22.84
C ARG A 258 -22.88 -20.11 -21.62
N PRO A 259 -22.95 -18.88 -21.09
CA PRO A 259 -22.13 -17.71 -21.38
C PRO A 259 -20.73 -17.83 -20.77
N VAL A 260 -19.68 -17.28 -21.45
CA VAL A 260 -18.29 -17.28 -20.99
C VAL A 260 -18.05 -16.20 -19.94
N LEU A 261 -18.76 -15.07 -20.09
CA LEU A 261 -18.69 -13.94 -19.17
C LEU A 261 -19.84 -13.97 -18.16
N PHE A 262 -19.51 -13.60 -16.94
CA PHE A 262 -20.44 -13.35 -15.85
C PHE A 262 -20.44 -11.86 -15.54
N ALA A 263 -21.63 -11.27 -15.37
CA ALA A 263 -21.80 -9.88 -14.99
C ALA A 263 -22.60 -9.80 -13.70
N GLN A 264 -22.13 -8.97 -12.75
CA GLN A 264 -22.79 -8.77 -11.47
C GLN A 264 -22.84 -7.29 -11.11
N GLU A 265 -23.99 -6.86 -10.58
CA GLU A 265 -24.14 -5.48 -10.09
C GLU A 265 -23.37 -5.25 -8.80
N ARG A 266 -22.61 -4.19 -8.75
CA ARG A 266 -21.78 -3.79 -7.64
C ARG A 266 -21.92 -2.29 -7.35
N VAL A 267 -21.55 -1.86 -6.14
CA VAL A 267 -21.58 -0.46 -5.74
C VAL A 267 -20.22 0.19 -6.03
N GLY A 268 -20.26 1.32 -6.75
CA GLY A 268 -19.11 2.10 -7.17
C GLY A 268 -19.02 3.48 -6.54
N LEU A 269 -18.33 4.39 -7.23
CA LEU A 269 -18.12 5.77 -6.80
C LEU A 269 -19.46 6.48 -6.51
N GLY A 270 -19.54 7.14 -5.36
CA GLY A 270 -20.73 7.88 -4.92
C GLY A 270 -21.95 6.99 -4.68
N GLY A 271 -21.75 5.69 -4.41
CA GLY A 271 -22.84 4.75 -4.19
C GLY A 271 -23.57 4.29 -5.47
N ARG A 272 -23.08 4.67 -6.65
CA ARG A 272 -23.72 4.32 -7.93
C ARG A 272 -23.49 2.86 -8.28
N ALA A 273 -24.56 2.18 -8.70
CA ALA A 273 -24.46 0.82 -9.18
C ALA A 273 -23.79 0.75 -10.56
N PHE A 274 -22.99 -0.29 -10.78
CA PHE A 274 -22.37 -0.61 -12.06
C PHE A 274 -22.18 -2.11 -12.21
N LYS A 275 -21.98 -2.60 -13.44
CA LYS A 275 -21.80 -4.02 -13.73
C LYS A 275 -20.31 -4.36 -13.78
N VAL A 276 -19.87 -5.28 -12.92
CA VAL A 276 -18.54 -5.88 -12.96
C VAL A 276 -18.56 -7.09 -13.86
N TYR A 277 -17.58 -7.20 -14.75
CA TYR A 277 -17.43 -8.33 -15.66
C TYR A 277 -16.33 -9.27 -15.18
N LYS A 278 -16.60 -10.60 -15.24
CA LYS A 278 -15.64 -11.67 -14.92
C LYS A 278 -15.80 -12.83 -15.88
N PHE A 279 -14.77 -13.67 -15.98
CA PHE A 279 -14.97 -14.99 -16.58
C PHE A 279 -15.76 -15.89 -15.63
N ARG A 280 -16.66 -16.73 -16.20
CA ARG A 280 -17.44 -17.67 -15.43
C ARG A 280 -16.55 -18.79 -14.89
N THR A 281 -16.60 -19.05 -13.59
CA THR A 281 -15.79 -20.06 -12.88
C THR A 281 -16.62 -21.05 -12.09
N MET A 282 -17.95 -20.91 -12.13
CA MET A 282 -18.89 -21.69 -11.33
C MET A 282 -20.01 -22.27 -12.21
N GLN A 283 -20.51 -23.44 -11.84
CA GLN A 283 -21.68 -24.08 -12.46
C GLN A 283 -22.98 -23.53 -11.85
N GLY A 284 -24.05 -23.61 -12.64
CA GLY A 284 -25.41 -23.23 -12.22
C GLY A 284 -25.64 -21.72 -12.14
N ALA A 285 -26.82 -21.31 -11.68
CA ALA A 285 -27.23 -19.92 -11.54
C ALA A 285 -26.61 -19.28 -10.27
N PRO A 286 -26.20 -17.99 -10.31
CA PRO A 286 -25.68 -17.30 -9.16
C PRO A 286 -26.77 -17.11 -8.08
N ARG A 287 -26.38 -17.18 -6.81
CA ARG A 287 -27.24 -16.80 -5.68
C ARG A 287 -26.92 -15.35 -5.30
N GLU A 288 -27.92 -14.49 -5.30
CA GLU A 288 -27.75 -13.11 -4.86
C GLU A 288 -27.54 -13.04 -3.35
N GLY A 289 -26.58 -12.22 -2.90
CA GLY A 289 -26.28 -12.04 -1.48
C GLY A 289 -25.43 -13.15 -0.85
N ALA A 290 -25.16 -14.26 -1.55
CA ALA A 290 -24.32 -15.33 -1.03
C ALA A 290 -22.84 -14.92 -0.97
N TYR A 291 -22.15 -15.34 0.09
CA TYR A 291 -20.70 -15.23 0.19
C TYR A 291 -20.01 -16.26 -0.71
N ALA A 292 -18.81 -15.90 -1.20
CA ALA A 292 -18.07 -16.79 -2.11
C ALA A 292 -17.70 -18.14 -1.47
N GLY A 293 -17.55 -18.20 -0.14
CA GLY A 293 -17.28 -19.41 0.61
C GLY A 293 -18.44 -20.41 0.62
N GLU A 294 -19.69 -19.90 0.65
CA GLU A 294 -20.91 -20.73 0.67
C GLU A 294 -21.19 -21.46 -0.65
N GLU A 295 -20.54 -21.02 -1.72
CA GLU A 295 -20.72 -21.59 -3.06
C GLU A 295 -19.47 -22.33 -3.59
N ALA A 296 -18.53 -22.69 -2.69
CA ALA A 296 -17.26 -23.29 -3.09
C ALA A 296 -17.40 -24.60 -3.89
N GLU A 297 -18.44 -25.40 -3.62
CA GLU A 297 -18.72 -26.66 -4.32
C GLU A 297 -19.06 -26.48 -5.80
N ARG A 298 -19.53 -25.29 -6.19
CA ARG A 298 -19.90 -24.97 -7.58
C ARG A 298 -18.71 -24.57 -8.44
N ILE A 299 -17.55 -24.34 -7.82
CA ILE A 299 -16.34 -23.89 -8.52
C ILE A 299 -15.70 -25.07 -9.25
N THR A 300 -15.54 -24.95 -10.57
CA THR A 300 -14.86 -25.99 -11.38
C THR A 300 -13.35 -26.04 -11.06
N PRO A 301 -12.65 -27.14 -11.39
CA PRO A 301 -11.19 -27.20 -11.26
C PRO A 301 -10.47 -26.08 -12.02
N LEU A 302 -10.92 -25.81 -13.27
CA LEU A 302 -10.44 -24.66 -14.05
C LEU A 302 -10.77 -23.35 -13.34
N GLY A 303 -11.98 -23.20 -12.81
CA GLY A 303 -12.41 -22.02 -12.07
C GLY A 303 -11.53 -21.75 -10.85
N ARG A 304 -11.12 -22.78 -10.10
CA ARG A 304 -10.17 -22.65 -8.99
C ARG A 304 -8.80 -22.14 -9.44
N PHE A 305 -8.28 -22.65 -10.53
CA PHE A 305 -7.05 -22.16 -11.12
C PHE A 305 -7.16 -20.69 -11.53
N LEU A 306 -8.22 -20.31 -12.25
CA LEU A 306 -8.44 -18.93 -12.69
C LEU A 306 -8.56 -17.96 -11.52
N ARG A 307 -9.30 -18.32 -10.48
CA ARG A 307 -9.44 -17.51 -9.25
C ARG A 307 -8.12 -17.36 -8.48
N ARG A 308 -7.35 -18.45 -8.37
CA ARG A 308 -6.05 -18.43 -7.70
C ARG A 308 -5.12 -17.38 -8.29
N TYR A 309 -5.07 -17.27 -9.61
CA TYR A 309 -4.22 -16.32 -10.33
C TYR A 309 -4.95 -15.05 -10.77
N ARG A 310 -6.21 -14.87 -10.31
CA ARG A 310 -7.08 -13.74 -10.65
C ARG A 310 -7.27 -13.51 -12.16
N LEU A 311 -7.10 -14.54 -12.96
CA LEU A 311 -7.31 -14.50 -14.41
C LEU A 311 -8.80 -14.33 -14.76
N ASP A 312 -9.69 -14.78 -13.88
CA ASP A 312 -11.13 -14.55 -14.00
C ASP A 312 -11.53 -13.07 -13.96
N GLU A 313 -10.68 -12.22 -13.37
CA GLU A 313 -10.92 -10.78 -13.23
C GLU A 313 -10.39 -9.93 -14.41
N LEU A 314 -9.71 -10.54 -15.42
CA LEU A 314 -9.20 -9.81 -16.59
C LEU A 314 -10.25 -8.92 -17.31
N PRO A 315 -11.53 -9.34 -17.47
CA PRO A 315 -12.54 -8.49 -18.09
C PRO A 315 -12.82 -7.19 -17.33
N GLN A 316 -12.46 -7.08 -16.03
CA GLN A 316 -12.62 -5.84 -15.26
C GLN A 316 -11.69 -4.72 -15.71
N LEU A 317 -10.63 -5.01 -16.47
CA LEU A 317 -9.82 -3.97 -17.12
C LEU A 317 -10.67 -3.08 -18.02
N TRP A 318 -11.76 -3.63 -18.61
CA TRP A 318 -12.74 -2.84 -19.33
C TRP A 318 -13.52 -1.88 -18.43
N ASN A 319 -13.87 -2.28 -17.20
CA ASN A 319 -14.49 -1.38 -16.23
C ASN A 319 -13.51 -0.24 -15.83
N VAL A 320 -12.20 -0.54 -15.76
CA VAL A 320 -11.18 0.50 -15.55
C VAL A 320 -11.16 1.47 -16.73
N LEU A 321 -11.13 1.00 -17.97
CA LEU A 321 -11.15 1.89 -19.15
C LEU A 321 -12.41 2.74 -19.23
N LYS A 322 -13.57 2.22 -18.86
CA LYS A 322 -14.83 2.98 -18.78
C LYS A 322 -14.84 4.03 -17.66
N GLY A 323 -13.95 3.91 -16.66
CA GLY A 323 -13.93 4.79 -15.49
C GLY A 323 -14.88 4.42 -14.37
N GLU A 324 -15.50 3.25 -14.44
CA GLU A 324 -16.33 2.66 -13.39
C GLU A 324 -15.47 2.13 -12.24
N MET A 325 -14.25 1.65 -12.56
CA MET A 325 -13.25 1.14 -11.62
C MET A 325 -11.89 1.86 -11.78
N SER A 326 -11.03 1.59 -10.82
CA SER A 326 -9.61 1.95 -10.74
C SER A 326 -8.79 0.66 -10.64
N LEU A 327 -7.51 0.69 -10.96
CA LEU A 327 -6.63 -0.45 -10.67
C LEU A 327 -6.52 -0.68 -9.16
N VAL A 328 -6.38 0.41 -8.39
CA VAL A 328 -6.26 0.35 -6.94
C VAL A 328 -7.37 1.13 -6.25
N GLY A 329 -8.06 0.49 -5.32
CA GLY A 329 -9.16 1.09 -4.54
C GLY A 329 -9.85 0.05 -3.66
N PRO A 330 -10.85 0.44 -2.86
CA PRO A 330 -11.70 -0.48 -2.12
C PRO A 330 -12.39 -1.47 -3.08
N ARG A 331 -12.43 -2.77 -2.71
CA ARG A 331 -13.09 -3.78 -3.55
C ARG A 331 -14.59 -3.50 -3.65
N PRO A 332 -15.21 -3.47 -4.85
CA PRO A 332 -16.64 -3.22 -4.99
C PRO A 332 -17.45 -4.37 -4.40
N GLU A 333 -18.45 -4.05 -3.58
CA GLU A 333 -19.31 -5.03 -2.91
C GLU A 333 -20.61 -5.23 -3.68
N GLN A 334 -21.26 -6.40 -3.51
CA GLN A 334 -22.61 -6.65 -4.05
C GLN A 334 -23.57 -5.61 -3.47
N ARG A 335 -24.51 -5.14 -4.31
CA ARG A 335 -25.44 -4.09 -3.90
C ARG A 335 -26.24 -4.45 -2.65
N ILE A 336 -26.77 -5.67 -2.59
CA ILE A 336 -27.54 -6.16 -1.45
C ILE A 336 -26.72 -6.13 -0.16
N LEU A 337 -25.46 -6.62 -0.20
CA LEU A 337 -24.58 -6.63 0.94
C LEU A 337 -24.14 -5.20 1.34
N ALA A 338 -23.86 -4.35 0.35
CA ALA A 338 -23.45 -2.97 0.61
C ALA A 338 -24.59 -2.17 1.28
N GLU A 339 -25.83 -2.35 0.86
CA GLU A 339 -27.01 -1.72 1.47
C GLU A 339 -27.25 -2.25 2.89
N ALA A 340 -27.07 -3.55 3.13
CA ALA A 340 -27.16 -4.12 4.48
C ALA A 340 -26.10 -3.54 5.41
N TYR A 341 -24.83 -3.54 4.99
CA TYR A 341 -23.74 -2.98 5.79
C TYR A 341 -23.88 -1.48 6.02
N ALA A 342 -24.39 -0.71 5.06
CA ALA A 342 -24.60 0.72 5.22
C ALA A 342 -25.67 1.06 6.29
N ARG A 343 -26.62 0.16 6.54
CA ARG A 343 -27.61 0.32 7.63
C ARG A 343 -27.02 0.01 9.01
N GLU A 344 -26.07 -0.93 9.07
CA GLU A 344 -25.50 -1.40 10.32
C GLU A 344 -24.22 -0.70 10.74
N ILE A 345 -23.48 -0.15 9.76
CA ILE A 345 -22.16 0.47 9.95
C ILE A 345 -22.21 1.92 9.45
N PRO A 346 -22.29 2.92 10.35
CA PRO A 346 -22.50 4.33 9.97
C PRO A 346 -21.47 4.89 8.98
N LEU A 347 -20.21 4.45 9.07
CA LEU A 347 -19.11 4.94 8.23
C LEU A 347 -18.92 4.14 6.94
N TYR A 348 -19.75 3.11 6.70
CA TYR A 348 -19.55 2.21 5.56
C TYR A 348 -19.59 2.92 4.20
N ALA A 349 -20.47 3.91 4.06
CA ALA A 349 -20.62 4.68 2.83
C ALA A 349 -19.36 5.46 2.43
N LEU A 350 -18.47 5.78 3.38
CA LEU A 350 -17.23 6.51 3.09
C LEU A 350 -16.29 5.78 2.12
N ARG A 351 -16.38 4.45 2.06
CA ARG A 351 -15.58 3.66 1.11
C ARG A 351 -15.94 3.93 -0.35
N HIS A 352 -17.11 4.49 -0.62
CA HIS A 352 -17.59 4.88 -1.95
C HIS A 352 -17.18 6.28 -2.37
N THR A 353 -16.40 7.01 -1.58
CA THR A 353 -15.87 8.35 -1.91
C THR A 353 -14.75 8.32 -2.96
N VAL A 354 -14.21 7.13 -3.22
CA VAL A 354 -13.24 6.86 -4.29
C VAL A 354 -13.75 5.77 -5.23
N ARG A 355 -13.17 5.66 -6.44
CA ARG A 355 -13.51 4.55 -7.34
C ARG A 355 -13.11 3.22 -6.72
N PRO A 356 -13.94 2.18 -6.86
CA PRO A 356 -13.58 0.84 -6.44
C PRO A 356 -12.41 0.31 -7.26
N GLY A 357 -11.58 -0.54 -6.64
CA GLY A 357 -10.37 -1.08 -7.25
C GLY A 357 -10.47 -2.54 -7.67
N LEU A 358 -9.66 -2.91 -8.65
CA LEU A 358 -9.38 -4.30 -8.98
C LEU A 358 -8.61 -4.96 -7.81
N THR A 359 -7.65 -4.23 -7.26
CA THR A 359 -6.98 -4.56 -5.99
C THR A 359 -7.08 -3.40 -5.01
N GLY A 360 -6.78 -3.63 -3.72
CA GLY A 360 -6.88 -2.59 -2.70
C GLY A 360 -6.12 -2.93 -1.43
N TRP A 361 -5.97 -1.93 -0.56
CA TRP A 361 -5.22 -2.06 0.68
C TRP A 361 -5.79 -3.13 1.61
N ALA A 362 -7.11 -3.18 1.76
CA ALA A 362 -7.79 -4.25 2.49
C ALA A 362 -7.52 -5.62 1.88
N GLN A 363 -7.56 -5.75 0.54
CA GLN A 363 -7.36 -7.01 -0.15
C GLN A 363 -5.96 -7.61 0.02
N VAL A 364 -4.92 -6.77 0.17
CA VAL A 364 -3.54 -7.23 0.32
C VAL A 364 -3.12 -7.47 1.78
N HIS A 365 -3.97 -7.10 2.77
CA HIS A 365 -3.69 -7.26 4.19
C HIS A 365 -4.69 -8.16 4.90
N HIS A 366 -5.94 -8.14 4.48
CA HIS A 366 -7.05 -8.87 5.10
C HIS A 366 -7.76 -9.64 3.99
N GLY A 367 -8.00 -10.91 4.20
CA GLY A 367 -8.62 -11.78 3.20
C GLY A 367 -10.10 -11.48 2.96
N TYR A 368 -10.88 -12.52 2.73
CA TYR A 368 -12.33 -12.40 2.61
C TYR A 368 -12.92 -12.05 3.98
N ALA A 369 -13.84 -11.10 3.98
CA ALA A 369 -14.59 -10.67 5.16
C ALA A 369 -16.01 -11.23 5.07
N GLU A 370 -16.39 -12.00 6.07
CA GLU A 370 -17.74 -12.55 6.24
C GLU A 370 -18.31 -12.05 7.58
N GLY A 371 -19.48 -11.41 7.53
CA GLY A 371 -20.11 -10.84 8.71
C GLY A 371 -19.66 -9.42 9.07
N LYS A 372 -20.27 -8.88 10.11
CA LYS A 372 -20.14 -7.46 10.53
C LYS A 372 -18.75 -7.12 11.05
N GLU A 373 -18.18 -7.95 11.93
CA GLU A 373 -16.89 -7.67 12.58
C GLU A 373 -15.72 -7.65 11.57
N GLU A 374 -15.67 -8.63 10.69
CA GLU A 374 -14.66 -8.67 9.63
C GLU A 374 -14.84 -7.52 8.63
N THR A 375 -16.09 -7.13 8.37
CA THR A 375 -16.41 -5.97 7.53
C THR A 375 -15.93 -4.66 8.17
N LEU A 376 -16.02 -4.50 9.50
CA LEU A 376 -15.44 -3.36 10.22
C LEU A 376 -13.92 -3.31 10.08
N VAL A 377 -13.24 -4.45 10.20
CA VAL A 377 -11.79 -4.54 9.99
C VAL A 377 -11.44 -4.17 8.55
N LYS A 378 -12.15 -4.72 7.56
CA LYS A 378 -11.98 -4.38 6.15
C LYS A 378 -12.20 -2.89 5.88
N LEU A 379 -13.25 -2.31 6.47
CA LEU A 379 -13.55 -0.88 6.38
C LEU A 379 -12.40 -0.03 6.93
N SER A 380 -11.82 -0.41 8.07
CA SER A 380 -10.69 0.32 8.66
C SER A 380 -9.45 0.37 7.74
N TYR A 381 -9.20 -0.69 6.95
CA TYR A 381 -8.18 -0.69 5.89
C TYR A 381 -8.60 0.16 4.68
N ASP A 382 -9.86 0.07 4.23
CA ASP A 382 -10.37 0.87 3.11
C ASP A 382 -10.29 2.38 3.44
N LEU A 383 -10.65 2.78 4.67
CA LEU A 383 -10.55 4.16 5.14
C LEU A 383 -9.09 4.63 5.26
N TYR A 384 -8.17 3.74 5.68
CA TYR A 384 -6.73 4.04 5.65
C TYR A 384 -6.27 4.38 4.24
N TYR A 385 -6.64 3.56 3.26
CA TYR A 385 -6.33 3.83 1.85
C TYR A 385 -6.88 5.18 1.40
N ILE A 386 -8.15 5.47 1.71
CA ILE A 386 -8.80 6.73 1.35
C ILE A 386 -8.09 7.92 1.99
N LYS A 387 -7.70 7.79 3.26
CA LYS A 387 -6.98 8.84 4.00
C LYS A 387 -5.58 9.11 3.45
N HIS A 388 -4.86 8.07 3.07
CA HIS A 388 -3.46 8.13 2.63
C HIS A 388 -3.28 7.97 1.11
N LEU A 389 -4.35 8.22 0.32
CA LEU A 389 -4.37 8.09 -1.13
C LEU A 389 -3.18 8.83 -1.77
N SER A 390 -2.28 8.09 -2.41
CA SER A 390 -1.07 8.61 -3.05
C SER A 390 -0.52 7.62 -4.07
N PHE A 391 0.29 8.12 -5.02
CA PHE A 391 0.97 7.29 -6.01
C PHE A 391 1.83 6.18 -5.37
N PHE A 392 2.56 6.51 -4.30
CA PHE A 392 3.42 5.55 -3.62
C PHE A 392 2.63 4.45 -2.90
N LEU A 393 1.45 4.78 -2.35
CA LEU A 393 0.57 3.78 -1.76
C LEU A 393 -0.04 2.88 -2.83
N ASP A 394 -0.50 3.44 -3.95
CA ASP A 394 -1.01 2.67 -5.07
C ASP A 394 0.05 1.72 -5.64
N LEU A 395 1.26 2.23 -5.89
CA LEU A 395 2.37 1.41 -6.36
C LEU A 395 2.68 0.28 -5.37
N ARG A 396 2.73 0.58 -4.08
CA ARG A 396 2.94 -0.44 -3.04
C ARG A 396 1.87 -1.53 -3.04
N ILE A 397 0.59 -1.15 -3.20
CA ILE A 397 -0.53 -2.12 -3.28
C ILE A 397 -0.37 -3.00 -4.51
N LEU A 398 -0.05 -2.43 -5.67
CA LEU A 398 0.19 -3.20 -6.91
C LEU A 398 1.31 -4.22 -6.74
N LEU A 399 2.44 -3.82 -6.15
CA LEU A 399 3.56 -4.72 -5.88
C LEU A 399 3.19 -5.86 -4.95
N ARG A 400 2.48 -5.54 -3.86
CA ARG A 400 2.03 -6.56 -2.93
C ARG A 400 0.98 -7.48 -3.56
N THR A 401 0.15 -6.96 -4.48
CA THR A 401 -0.80 -7.77 -5.25
C THR A 401 -0.09 -8.82 -6.11
N ILE A 402 1.00 -8.44 -6.79
CA ILE A 402 1.81 -9.40 -7.57
C ILE A 402 2.29 -10.53 -6.65
N TRP A 403 2.82 -10.20 -5.48
CA TRP A 403 3.24 -11.20 -4.50
C TRP A 403 2.09 -12.09 -4.03
N VAL A 404 0.93 -11.51 -3.70
CA VAL A 404 -0.29 -12.24 -3.26
C VAL A 404 -0.77 -13.20 -4.34
N VAL A 405 -0.78 -12.77 -5.60
CA VAL A 405 -1.20 -13.60 -6.74
C VAL A 405 -0.21 -14.75 -6.98
N LEU A 406 1.09 -14.47 -6.97
CA LEU A 406 2.12 -15.49 -7.20
C LEU A 406 2.23 -16.51 -6.06
N SER A 407 2.08 -16.07 -4.80
CA SER A 407 2.11 -16.96 -3.62
C SER A 407 0.82 -17.76 -3.44
N GLY A 408 -0.27 -17.38 -4.11
CA GLY A 408 -1.60 -17.94 -3.88
C GLY A 408 -2.17 -17.60 -2.49
N PHE A 409 -1.56 -16.64 -1.78
CA PHE A 409 -2.05 -16.16 -0.50
C PHE A 409 -3.45 -15.56 -0.67
N GLN A 410 -4.42 -16.00 0.16
CA GLN A 410 -5.83 -15.58 0.11
C GLN A 410 -6.62 -16.02 -1.15
N ALA A 411 -6.17 -17.00 -1.92
CA ALA A 411 -7.01 -17.66 -2.91
C ALA A 411 -7.92 -18.67 -2.19
N LYS A 412 -9.21 -18.35 -2.06
CA LYS A 412 -10.28 -19.29 -1.70
C LYS A 412 -11.09 -19.64 -2.92
#